data_0303cc6af18ab9fd99a6b8918669f576
#
_entry.id   0303cc6af18ab9fd99a6b8918669f576
#
_cell.length_a   1.000
_cell.length_b   1.000
_cell.length_c   1.000
_cell.angle_alpha   90.00
_cell.angle_beta   90.00
_cell.angle_gamma   90.00
#
_symmetry.space_group_name_H-M   'P 1'
#
loop_
_entity.id
_entity.type
_entity.pdbx_description
1 polymer ?
#
loop_
_entity_poly.entity_id
_entity_poly.type
_entity_poly.pdbx_seq_one_letter_code
_entity_poly.pdbx_strand_id
1 'polypeptide(L)'
;MELGELANETRCFKYWSNKGPSEKAVVMDEYADGLHFLLSLGIPLHARKYKYELKGTGEDLTLQFHHLYQAANRLLNDYTLEAYEDCFHKYLNLAVDLGATAIDVVDAYKSKLAVNYHRQETNY
;
A
#
# COMPACT_ATOMS: atom_id res chain seq x y z
N MET A 1 6.34 6.93 5.33
CA MET A 1 7.41 5.95 5.61
C MET A 1 7.16 4.61 4.93
N GLU A 2 5.98 4.04 5.08
CA GLU A 2 5.64 2.75 4.45
C GLU A 2 5.72 2.78 2.93
N LEU A 3 5.32 3.88 2.29
CA LEU A 3 5.45 4.02 0.84
C LEU A 3 6.90 3.98 0.39
N GLY A 4 7.80 4.62 1.16
CA GLY A 4 9.23 4.59 0.87
C GLY A 4 9.80 3.18 1.00
N GLU A 5 9.41 2.45 2.03
CA GLU A 5 9.83 1.07 2.22
C GLU A 5 9.32 0.17 1.09
N LEU A 6 8.07 0.34 0.69
CA LEU A 6 7.50 -0.41 -0.43
C LEU A 6 8.22 -0.08 -1.74
N ALA A 7 8.43 1.20 -2.04
CA ALA A 7 9.13 1.63 -3.23
C ALA A 7 10.56 1.08 -3.26
N ASN A 8 11.24 1.07 -2.11
CA ASN A 8 12.58 0.52 -1.99
C ASN A 8 12.61 -0.98 -2.33
N GLU A 9 11.65 -1.74 -1.84
CA GLU A 9 11.57 -3.18 -2.13
C GLU A 9 11.29 -3.46 -3.60
N THR A 10 10.55 -2.60 -4.28
CA THR A 10 10.34 -2.73 -5.73
C THR A 10 11.56 -2.32 -6.56
N ARG A 11 12.46 -1.55 -5.95
CA ARG A 11 13.68 -1.02 -6.58
C ARG A 11 13.42 -0.16 -7.82
N CYS A 12 12.22 0.40 -7.93
CA CYS A 12 11.82 1.17 -9.10
C CYS A 12 12.66 2.45 -9.29
N PHE A 13 13.22 3.00 -8.20
CA PHE A 13 14.08 4.19 -8.24
C PHE A 13 15.57 3.86 -8.33
N LYS A 14 15.95 2.58 -8.33
CA LYS A 14 17.35 2.14 -8.26
C LYS A 14 17.83 1.58 -9.59
N TYR A 15 17.69 2.37 -10.64
CA TYR A 15 18.11 1.95 -11.98
C TYR A 15 19.63 1.69 -12.10
N TRP A 16 20.42 2.22 -11.15
CA TRP A 16 21.85 1.96 -11.09
C TRP A 16 22.20 0.65 -10.37
N SER A 17 21.23 0.02 -9.74
CA SER A 17 21.45 -1.22 -9.00
C SER A 17 21.38 -2.42 -9.96
N ASN A 18 22.28 -3.38 -9.76
CA ASN A 18 22.24 -4.65 -10.49
C ASN A 18 21.23 -5.64 -9.88
N LYS A 19 20.63 -5.28 -8.75
CA LYS A 19 19.64 -6.11 -8.10
C LYS A 19 18.27 -5.80 -8.67
N GLY A 20 17.51 -6.85 -9.00
CA GLY A 20 16.11 -6.70 -9.38
C GLY A 20 15.23 -6.43 -8.17
N PRO A 21 13.90 -6.37 -8.35
CA PRO A 21 12.96 -6.23 -7.25
C PRO A 21 13.13 -7.37 -6.24
N SER A 22 12.80 -7.08 -4.97
CA SER A 22 12.74 -8.10 -3.93
C SER A 22 11.71 -9.18 -4.26
N GLU A 23 11.83 -10.34 -3.63
CA GLU A 23 10.85 -11.40 -3.80
C GLU A 23 9.43 -10.90 -3.49
N LYS A 24 8.45 -11.45 -4.18
CA LYS A 24 7.05 -11.05 -4.06
C LYS A 24 6.56 -11.04 -2.61
N ALA A 25 6.96 -12.04 -1.81
CA ALA A 25 6.57 -12.12 -0.40
C ALA A 25 7.04 -10.90 0.40
N VAL A 26 8.27 -10.42 0.14
CA VAL A 26 8.83 -9.24 0.83
C VAL A 26 8.08 -7.98 0.40
N VAL A 27 7.84 -7.82 -0.90
CA VAL A 27 7.07 -6.70 -1.43
C VAL A 27 5.67 -6.66 -0.83
N MET A 28 5.00 -7.81 -0.77
CA MET A 28 3.65 -7.90 -0.22
C MET A 28 3.60 -7.66 1.28
N ASP A 29 4.65 -8.01 2.01
CA ASP A 29 4.75 -7.71 3.44
C ASP A 29 4.76 -6.19 3.67
N GLU A 30 5.57 -5.46 2.93
CA GLU A 30 5.60 -3.99 3.00
C GLU A 30 4.30 -3.36 2.51
N TYR A 31 3.70 -3.94 1.47
CA TYR A 31 2.39 -3.50 0.98
C TYR A 31 1.33 -3.63 2.06
N ALA A 32 1.32 -4.74 2.80
CA ALA A 32 0.37 -4.98 3.88
C ALA A 32 0.55 -3.98 5.04
N ASP A 33 1.78 -3.60 5.36
CA ASP A 33 2.04 -2.58 6.37
C ASP A 33 1.38 -1.25 5.98
N GLY A 34 1.55 -0.83 4.74
CA GLY A 34 0.93 0.38 4.22
C GLY A 34 -0.60 0.28 4.21
N LEU A 35 -1.13 -0.89 3.87
CA LEU A 35 -2.58 -1.12 3.86
C LEU A 35 -3.18 -0.98 5.25
N HIS A 36 -2.55 -1.56 6.27
CA HIS A 36 -2.99 -1.42 7.66
C HIS A 36 -3.01 0.04 8.10
N PHE A 37 -1.94 0.77 7.79
CA PHE A 37 -1.84 2.18 8.11
C PHE A 37 -2.94 2.99 7.43
N LEU A 38 -3.17 2.73 6.14
CA LEU A 38 -4.18 3.45 5.35
C LEU A 38 -5.59 3.16 5.85
N LEU A 39 -5.88 1.90 6.20
CA LEU A 39 -7.17 1.54 6.79
C LEU A 39 -7.41 2.26 8.12
N SER A 40 -6.37 2.39 8.94
CA SER A 40 -6.45 3.12 10.21
C SER A 40 -6.79 4.59 10.00
N LEU A 41 -6.23 5.21 8.96
CA LEU A 41 -6.54 6.61 8.62
C LEU A 41 -8.00 6.80 8.19
N GLY A 42 -8.65 5.78 7.69
CA GLY A 42 -10.05 5.85 7.28
C GLY A 42 -11.04 5.83 8.44
N ILE A 43 -10.63 5.35 9.62
CA ILE A 43 -11.55 5.22 10.77
C ILE A 43 -12.14 6.58 11.21
N PRO A 44 -11.35 7.63 11.45
CA PRO A 44 -11.91 8.93 11.84
C PRO A 44 -12.78 9.57 10.76
N LEU A 45 -12.61 9.18 9.50
CA LEU A 45 -13.39 9.70 8.38
C LEU A 45 -14.67 8.90 8.15
N HIS A 46 -14.93 7.88 8.96
CA HIS A 46 -16.06 6.97 8.80
C HIS A 46 -16.10 6.33 7.40
N ALA A 47 -14.93 6.00 6.86
CA ALA A 47 -14.84 5.34 5.58
C ALA A 47 -15.54 3.99 5.65
N ARG A 48 -16.50 3.78 4.75
CA ARG A 48 -17.29 2.56 4.73
C ARG A 48 -16.66 1.53 3.79
N LYS A 49 -17.14 0.28 3.91
CA LYS A 49 -16.76 -0.76 2.97
C LYS A 49 -17.29 -0.42 1.59
N TYR A 50 -16.39 -0.11 0.68
CA TYR A 50 -16.73 0.05 -0.73
C TYR A 50 -16.26 -1.19 -1.49
N LYS A 51 -16.96 -1.52 -2.55
CA LYS A 51 -16.47 -2.50 -3.49
C LYS A 51 -15.52 -1.80 -4.43
N TYR A 52 -14.22 -1.95 -4.17
CA TYR A 52 -13.20 -1.44 -5.07
C TYR A 52 -12.84 -2.52 -6.06
N GLU A 53 -12.84 -2.16 -7.32
CA GLU A 53 -12.36 -3.03 -8.37
C GLU A 53 -10.88 -2.79 -8.55
N LEU A 54 -10.08 -3.86 -8.44
CA LEU A 54 -8.65 -3.76 -8.63
C LEU A 54 -8.34 -3.70 -10.11
N LYS A 55 -7.81 -2.58 -10.56
CA LYS A 55 -7.38 -2.39 -11.96
C LYS A 55 -5.96 -1.91 -11.99
N GLY A 56 -5.12 -2.59 -12.78
CA GLY A 56 -3.80 -2.08 -13.10
C GLY A 56 -3.92 -0.86 -13.99
N THR A 57 -3.00 0.08 -13.83
CA THR A 57 -2.98 1.31 -14.63
C THR A 57 -2.12 1.15 -15.88
N GLY A 58 -1.22 0.17 -15.90
CA GLY A 58 -0.23 0.02 -16.96
C GLY A 58 0.87 1.08 -16.93
N GLU A 59 0.84 1.98 -15.95
CA GLU A 59 1.87 2.99 -15.78
C GLU A 59 3.15 2.40 -15.19
N ASP A 60 4.27 3.05 -15.46
CA ASP A 60 5.53 2.75 -14.81
C ASP A 60 5.40 2.89 -13.28
N LEU A 61 6.01 1.98 -12.53
CA LEU A 61 5.93 1.96 -11.07
C LEU A 61 6.43 3.26 -10.45
N THR A 62 7.51 3.83 -10.97
CA THR A 62 8.04 5.10 -10.48
C THR A 62 6.98 6.19 -10.57
N LEU A 63 6.27 6.28 -11.69
CA LEU A 63 5.21 7.25 -11.89
C LEU A 63 4.02 6.99 -10.96
N GLN A 64 3.64 5.73 -10.78
CA GLN A 64 2.57 5.36 -9.86
C GLN A 64 2.89 5.77 -8.42
N PHE A 65 4.13 5.56 -7.97
CA PHE A 65 4.56 6.00 -6.65
C PHE A 65 4.52 7.52 -6.51
N HIS A 66 4.90 8.25 -7.56
CA HIS A 66 4.77 9.72 -7.56
C HIS A 66 3.32 10.15 -7.36
N HIS A 67 2.40 9.57 -8.10
CA HIS A 67 0.98 9.87 -7.99
C HIS A 67 0.44 9.51 -6.60
N LEU A 68 0.88 8.40 -6.04
CA LEU A 68 0.48 7.95 -4.72
C LEU A 68 1.01 8.89 -3.63
N TYR A 69 2.27 9.33 -3.72
CA TYR A 69 2.83 10.33 -2.81
C TYR A 69 2.05 11.64 -2.87
N GLN A 70 1.65 12.08 -4.07
CA GLN A 70 0.83 13.27 -4.24
C GLN A 70 -0.53 13.10 -3.56
N ALA A 71 -1.17 11.95 -3.74
CA ALA A 71 -2.45 11.65 -3.10
C ALA A 71 -2.33 11.60 -1.58
N ALA A 72 -1.25 11.03 -1.06
CA ALA A 72 -0.97 10.98 0.37
C ALA A 72 -0.74 12.39 0.94
N ASN A 73 0.01 13.23 0.23
CA ASN A 73 0.22 14.62 0.64
C ASN A 73 -1.09 15.40 0.66
N ARG A 74 -1.94 15.22 -0.35
CA ARG A 74 -3.26 15.84 -0.38
C ARG A 74 -4.08 15.39 0.83
N LEU A 75 -4.06 14.11 1.15
CA LEU A 75 -4.79 13.57 2.29
C LEU A 75 -4.30 14.18 3.61
N LEU A 76 -2.99 14.33 3.79
CA LEU A 76 -2.42 14.91 5.00
C LEU A 76 -2.73 16.40 5.15
N ASN A 77 -2.82 17.12 4.03
CA ASN A 77 -3.12 18.54 4.03
C ASN A 77 -4.62 18.83 4.09
N ASP A 78 -5.43 17.95 3.53
CA ASP A 78 -6.88 18.08 3.44
C ASP A 78 -7.50 16.72 3.80
N TYR A 79 -7.63 16.47 5.08
CA TYR A 79 -8.08 15.17 5.60
C TYR A 79 -9.60 15.03 5.43
N THR A 80 -9.99 14.67 4.21
CA THR A 80 -11.38 14.46 3.82
C THR A 80 -11.60 13.05 3.31
N LEU A 81 -12.85 12.60 3.31
CA LEU A 81 -13.21 11.30 2.78
C LEU A 81 -12.86 11.19 1.29
N GLU A 82 -13.08 12.26 0.52
CA GLU A 82 -12.76 12.28 -0.91
C GLU A 82 -11.26 12.06 -1.15
N ALA A 83 -10.41 12.82 -0.43
CA ALA A 83 -8.96 12.67 -0.55
C ALA A 83 -8.51 11.28 -0.10
N TYR A 84 -9.13 10.74 0.94
CA TYR A 84 -8.85 9.40 1.43
C TYR A 84 -9.19 8.33 0.39
N GLU A 85 -10.38 8.41 -0.21
CA GLU A 85 -10.81 7.43 -1.22
C GLU A 85 -9.89 7.45 -2.44
N ASP A 86 -9.46 8.63 -2.88
CA ASP A 86 -8.53 8.76 -3.99
C ASP A 86 -7.19 8.06 -3.68
N CYS A 87 -6.64 8.32 -2.50
CA CYS A 87 -5.40 7.71 -2.05
C CYS A 87 -5.54 6.18 -1.92
N PHE A 88 -6.62 5.73 -1.30
CA PHE A 88 -6.89 4.31 -1.09
C PHE A 88 -7.04 3.58 -2.42
N HIS A 89 -7.77 4.17 -3.36
CA HIS A 89 -7.97 3.59 -4.69
C HIS A 89 -6.65 3.45 -5.44
N LYS A 90 -5.81 4.48 -5.40
CA LYS A 90 -4.49 4.43 -6.04
C LYS A 90 -3.61 3.35 -5.41
N TYR A 91 -3.70 3.20 -4.09
CA TYR A 91 -2.94 2.18 -3.38
C TYR A 91 -3.39 0.77 -3.77
N LEU A 92 -4.70 0.52 -3.85
CA LEU A 92 -5.22 -0.77 -4.28
C LEU A 92 -4.83 -1.10 -5.72
N ASN A 93 -4.90 -0.12 -6.62
CA ASN A 93 -4.54 -0.33 -8.02
C ASN A 93 -3.05 -0.64 -8.18
N LEU A 94 -2.21 -0.09 -7.33
CA LEU A 94 -0.78 -0.39 -7.33
C LEU A 94 -0.51 -1.89 -7.14
N ALA A 95 -1.31 -2.57 -6.32
CA ALA A 95 -1.13 -4.00 -6.06
C ALA A 95 -1.15 -4.81 -7.36
N VAL A 96 -2.04 -4.49 -8.29
CA VAL A 96 -2.16 -5.20 -9.56
C VAL A 96 -0.86 -5.07 -10.37
N ASP A 97 -0.31 -3.86 -10.44
CA ASP A 97 0.92 -3.61 -11.18
C ASP A 97 2.17 -4.15 -10.47
N LEU A 98 2.05 -4.48 -9.17
CA LEU A 98 3.06 -5.22 -8.44
C LEU A 98 2.94 -6.74 -8.64
N GLY A 99 1.96 -7.18 -9.42
CA GLY A 99 1.73 -8.59 -9.72
C GLY A 99 0.86 -9.32 -8.71
N ALA A 100 0.12 -8.59 -7.88
CA ALA A 100 -0.75 -9.19 -6.87
C ALA A 100 -2.19 -9.32 -7.36
N THR A 101 -2.86 -10.37 -6.91
CA THR A 101 -4.30 -10.54 -7.08
C THR A 101 -5.04 -10.02 -5.85
N ALA A 102 -6.36 -9.90 -5.92
CA ALA A 102 -7.17 -9.54 -4.76
C ALA A 102 -6.97 -10.53 -3.60
N ILE A 103 -6.82 -11.81 -3.89
CA ILE A 103 -6.56 -12.85 -2.88
C ILE A 103 -5.20 -12.60 -2.22
N ASP A 104 -4.17 -12.27 -3.00
CA ASP A 104 -2.84 -11.96 -2.47
C ASP A 104 -2.89 -10.80 -1.48
N VAL A 105 -3.66 -9.75 -1.81
CA VAL A 105 -3.82 -8.57 -0.94
C VAL A 105 -4.50 -8.97 0.38
N VAL A 106 -5.57 -9.74 0.31
CA VAL A 106 -6.31 -10.19 1.51
C VAL A 106 -5.43 -11.08 2.36
N ASP A 107 -4.70 -12.02 1.76
CA ASP A 107 -3.83 -12.93 2.50
C ASP A 107 -2.68 -12.19 3.18
N ALA A 108 -2.06 -11.23 2.50
CA ALA A 108 -1.01 -10.39 3.07
C ALA A 108 -1.54 -9.57 4.26
N TYR A 109 -2.74 -9.01 4.12
CA TYR A 109 -3.39 -8.27 5.19
C TYR A 109 -3.61 -9.15 6.42
N LYS A 110 -4.16 -10.34 6.23
CA LYS A 110 -4.45 -11.28 7.34
C LYS A 110 -3.18 -11.74 8.03
N SER A 111 -2.13 -12.04 7.27
CA SER A 111 -0.84 -12.45 7.83
C SER A 111 -0.24 -11.35 8.69
N LYS A 112 -0.29 -10.10 8.22
CA LYS A 112 0.22 -8.96 8.97
C LYS A 112 -0.62 -8.68 10.21
N LEU A 113 -1.92 -8.85 10.14
CA LEU A 113 -2.82 -8.69 11.28
C LEU A 113 -2.45 -9.66 12.41
N ALA A 114 -2.20 -10.92 12.08
CA ALA A 114 -1.77 -11.93 13.05
C ALA A 114 -0.44 -11.56 13.70
N VAL A 115 0.54 -11.09 12.91
CA VAL A 115 1.84 -10.63 13.43
C VAL A 115 1.66 -9.44 14.37
N ASN A 116 0.82 -8.48 14.02
CA ASN A 116 0.57 -7.30 14.84
C ASN A 116 -0.10 -7.66 16.17
N TYR A 117 -1.05 -8.56 16.18
CA TYR A 117 -1.65 -9.06 17.41
C TYR A 117 -0.61 -9.76 18.30
N HIS A 118 0.24 -10.59 17.73
CA HIS A 118 1.30 -11.25 18.48
C HIS A 118 2.25 -10.22 19.11
N ARG A 119 2.63 -9.20 18.38
CA ARG A 119 3.49 -8.12 18.89
C ARG A 119 2.85 -7.39 20.06
N GLN A 120 1.55 -7.14 20.00
CA GLN A 120 0.82 -6.52 21.10
C GLN A 120 0.80 -7.40 22.34
N GLU A 121 0.59 -8.70 22.18
CA GLU A 121 0.58 -9.68 23.29
C GLU A 121 1.95 -9.80 23.98
N THR A 122 3.03 -9.61 23.21
CA THR A 122 4.40 -9.73 23.73
C THR A 122 5.03 -8.41 24.13
N ASN A 123 4.25 -7.33 24.15
CA ASN A 123 4.74 -5.98 24.45
C ASN A 123 5.86 -5.52 23.51
N TYR A 124 5.74 -5.86 22.27
CA TYR A 124 6.66 -5.48 21.22
C TYR A 124 6.99 -3.99 21.18
#